data_7bae07fbca13a24707649638388c40f6
#
_entry.id   7bae07fbca13a24707649638388c40f6
#
_cell.length_a   1.000
_cell.length_b   1.000
_cell.length_c   1.000
_cell.angle_alpha   90.00
_cell.angle_beta   90.00
_cell.angle_gamma   90.00
#
_symmetry.space_group_name_H-M   'P 1'
#
loop_
_entity.id
_entity.type
_entity.pdbx_description
1 polymer ?
#
loop_
_entity_poly.entity_id
_entity_poly.type
_entity_poly.pdbx_seq_one_letter_code
_entity_poly.pdbx_strand_id
1 'polypeptide(L)'
;MTLAGRIGIMDAGQLVQVDAPRSLYERPKSSFVADFLGTISFVDAIVASCDKTSITIGGDLNICAASDDDLPVGSAVKLAIRPEKIYLSRTKNGGVNEIEVVVEDLAYLGFATNYRVKTASGQMFKLQQQQRRSLDAPLSWGETGYVHFDPQDVIVLKD
;
A
#
# COMPACT_ATOMS: atom_id res chain seq x y z
N MET A 1 12.84 10.43 -12.70
CA MET A 1 13.59 10.48 -11.41
C MET A 1 15.05 10.01 -11.50
N THR A 2 15.57 9.73 -12.67
CA THR A 2 16.90 9.10 -12.84
C THR A 2 18.11 10.07 -12.96
N LEU A 3 17.87 11.37 -13.09
CA LEU A 3 18.93 12.35 -13.36
C LEU A 3 19.23 13.32 -12.19
N ALA A 4 18.44 13.31 -11.14
CA ALA A 4 18.62 14.23 -10.02
C ALA A 4 19.13 13.49 -8.77
N GLY A 5 20.13 14.07 -8.10
CA GLY A 5 20.61 13.55 -6.81
C GLY A 5 19.62 13.82 -5.66
N ARG A 6 18.85 14.93 -5.75
CA ARG A 6 17.79 15.31 -4.81
C ARG A 6 16.62 15.92 -5.56
N ILE A 7 15.42 15.71 -5.04
CA ILE A 7 14.16 16.24 -5.59
C ILE A 7 13.44 16.97 -4.46
N GLY A 8 12.92 18.17 -4.74
CA GLY A 8 12.02 18.91 -3.85
C GLY A 8 10.59 18.83 -4.34
N ILE A 9 9.67 18.46 -3.46
CA ILE A 9 8.23 18.51 -3.70
C ILE A 9 7.69 19.80 -3.12
N MET A 10 6.98 20.55 -3.94
CA MET A 10 6.36 21.82 -3.54
C MET A 10 4.83 21.71 -3.57
N ASP A 11 4.19 22.33 -2.61
CA ASP A 11 2.74 22.52 -2.56
C ASP A 11 2.43 23.97 -2.18
N ALA A 12 1.51 24.59 -2.92
CA ALA A 12 1.08 25.98 -2.71
C ALA A 12 2.25 26.99 -2.49
N GLY A 13 3.37 26.78 -3.23
CA GLY A 13 4.55 27.64 -3.13
C GLY A 13 5.49 27.34 -1.95
N GLN A 14 5.19 26.33 -1.14
CA GLN A 14 6.01 25.88 -0.02
C GLN A 14 6.72 24.56 -0.35
N LEU A 15 7.96 24.43 0.14
CA LEU A 15 8.74 23.21 0.02
C LEU A 15 8.29 22.20 1.08
N VAL A 16 7.61 21.13 0.67
CA VAL A 16 7.03 20.11 1.57
C VAL A 16 8.04 19.05 1.97
N GLN A 17 8.80 18.54 1.00
CA GLN A 17 9.84 17.53 1.25
C GLN A 17 10.95 17.65 0.22
N VAL A 18 12.21 17.48 0.67
CA VAL A 18 13.39 17.36 -0.19
C VAL A 18 14.16 16.12 0.21
N ASP A 19 14.41 15.22 -0.74
CA ASP A 19 15.17 14.01 -0.47
C ASP A 19 15.75 13.39 -1.76
N ALA A 20 16.53 12.30 -1.62
CA ALA A 20 16.89 11.48 -2.76
C ALA A 20 15.62 10.85 -3.40
N PRO A 21 15.59 10.64 -4.73
CA PRO A 21 14.40 10.15 -5.42
C PRO A 21 13.80 8.88 -4.82
N ARG A 22 14.65 7.93 -4.44
CA ARG A 22 14.23 6.67 -3.82
C ARG A 22 13.61 6.89 -2.44
N SER A 23 14.23 7.72 -1.61
CA SER A 23 13.72 8.06 -0.27
C SER A 23 12.36 8.75 -0.33
N LEU A 24 12.17 9.68 -1.28
CA LEU A 24 10.87 10.33 -1.52
C LEU A 24 9.77 9.32 -1.85
N TYR A 25 10.09 8.33 -2.68
CA TYR A 25 9.14 7.31 -3.10
C TYR A 25 8.81 6.30 -1.99
N GLU A 26 9.84 5.82 -1.30
CA GLU A 26 9.71 4.79 -0.26
C GLU A 26 9.28 5.37 1.11
N ARG A 27 9.60 6.64 1.40
CA ARG A 27 9.36 7.31 2.69
C ARG A 27 8.76 8.71 2.52
N PRO A 28 7.60 8.84 1.89
CA PRO A 28 6.90 10.12 1.83
C PRO A 28 6.50 10.55 3.24
N LYS A 29 6.56 11.85 3.52
CA LYS A 29 6.21 12.40 4.84
C LYS A 29 4.73 12.73 5.00
N SER A 30 3.98 12.74 3.90
CA SER A 30 2.55 13.05 3.89
C SER A 30 1.82 12.30 2.78
N SER A 31 0.50 12.19 2.89
CA SER A 31 -0.35 11.61 1.86
C SER A 31 -0.25 12.39 0.54
N PHE A 32 -0.10 13.71 0.60
CA PHE A 32 0.13 14.54 -0.57
C PHE A 32 1.39 14.12 -1.34
N VAL A 33 2.53 13.98 -0.66
CA VAL A 33 3.79 13.54 -1.29
C VAL A 33 3.67 12.12 -1.83
N ALA A 34 3.02 11.22 -1.08
CA ALA A 34 2.81 9.84 -1.48
C ALA A 34 2.00 9.73 -2.77
N ASP A 35 0.91 10.48 -2.89
CA ASP A 35 0.01 10.50 -4.07
C ASP A 35 0.66 11.21 -5.26
N PHE A 36 1.36 12.32 -5.00
CA PHE A 36 2.06 13.09 -6.05
C PHE A 36 3.09 12.24 -6.81
N LEU A 37 3.76 11.31 -6.12
CA LEU A 37 4.82 10.48 -6.70
C LEU A 37 4.31 9.25 -7.47
N GLY A 38 3.03 9.00 -7.48
CA GLY A 38 2.43 7.92 -8.26
C GLY A 38 1.28 7.22 -7.54
N THR A 39 0.66 6.29 -8.24
CA THR A 39 -0.48 5.54 -7.72
C THR A 39 -0.15 4.87 -6.39
N ILE A 40 -1.07 4.98 -5.45
CA ILE A 40 -0.95 4.39 -4.11
C ILE A 40 -2.34 4.02 -3.59
N SER A 41 -2.43 3.04 -2.70
CA SER A 41 -3.64 2.72 -1.96
C SER A 41 -3.56 3.30 -0.57
N PHE A 42 -4.60 4.04 -0.16
CA PHE A 42 -4.72 4.58 1.19
C PHE A 42 -5.74 3.80 2.00
N VAL A 43 -5.45 3.58 3.27
CA VAL A 43 -6.35 3.01 4.26
C VAL A 43 -6.33 3.89 5.50
N ASP A 44 -7.48 4.47 5.85
CA ASP A 44 -7.62 5.19 7.13
C ASP A 44 -7.71 4.17 8.27
N ALA A 45 -6.95 4.40 9.32
CA ALA A 45 -6.78 3.42 10.38
C ALA A 45 -6.54 4.06 11.75
N ILE A 46 -6.76 3.28 12.80
CA ILE A 46 -6.49 3.66 14.19
C ILE A 46 -5.49 2.66 14.76
N VAL A 47 -4.46 3.15 15.41
CA VAL A 47 -3.43 2.32 16.06
C VAL A 47 -4.08 1.51 17.18
N ALA A 48 -4.12 0.19 17.04
CA ALA A 48 -4.68 -0.73 18.03
C ALA A 48 -3.62 -1.22 19.04
N SER A 49 -2.40 -1.47 18.56
CA SER A 49 -1.24 -1.78 19.39
C SER A 49 0.03 -1.27 18.70
N CYS A 50 1.00 -0.85 19.48
CA CYS A 50 2.30 -0.43 18.98
C CYS A 50 3.37 -1.24 19.72
N ASP A 51 4.04 -2.10 18.98
CA ASP A 51 5.27 -2.75 19.43
C ASP A 51 6.44 -2.09 18.69
N LYS A 52 7.63 -2.04 19.28
CA LYS A 52 8.79 -1.27 18.75
C LYS A 52 9.16 -1.53 17.29
N THR A 53 8.59 -2.56 16.67
CA THR A 53 8.84 -2.95 15.28
C THR A 53 7.58 -3.20 14.45
N SER A 54 6.40 -3.18 15.07
CA SER A 54 5.14 -3.42 14.35
C SER A 54 3.99 -2.63 14.95
N ILE A 55 3.19 -2.03 14.09
CA ILE A 55 1.94 -1.37 14.45
C ILE A 55 0.82 -2.28 13.99
N THR A 56 -0.02 -2.73 14.92
CA THR A 56 -1.28 -3.38 14.57
C THR A 56 -2.36 -2.33 14.50
N ILE A 57 -3.06 -2.27 13.40
CA ILE A 57 -4.05 -1.25 13.11
C ILE A 57 -5.43 -1.91 13.15
N GLY A 58 -6.26 -1.41 14.04
CA GLY A 58 -7.62 -1.90 14.23
C GLY A 58 -8.63 -1.14 13.39
N GLY A 59 -9.71 -1.79 13.09
CA GLY A 59 -10.83 -1.35 12.28
C GLY A 59 -11.46 -2.57 11.64
N ASP A 60 -12.10 -2.40 10.50
CA ASP A 60 -12.65 -3.52 9.74
C ASP A 60 -11.55 -4.42 9.13
N LEU A 61 -10.30 -3.94 9.13
CA LEU A 61 -9.14 -4.63 8.59
C LEU A 61 -8.00 -4.62 9.63
N ASN A 62 -7.48 -5.80 9.94
CA ASN A 62 -6.26 -5.92 10.73
C ASN A 62 -5.06 -5.89 9.79
N ILE A 63 -4.29 -4.81 9.85
CA ILE A 63 -3.06 -4.63 9.07
C ILE A 63 -1.91 -4.41 10.04
N CYS A 64 -0.84 -5.18 9.86
CA CYS A 64 0.43 -4.94 10.53
C CYS A 64 1.32 -4.07 9.65
N ALA A 65 1.90 -3.03 10.23
CA ALA A 65 2.88 -2.18 9.60
C ALA A 65 4.16 -2.14 10.45
N ALA A 66 5.31 -2.24 9.82
CA ALA A 66 6.58 -1.98 10.47
C ALA A 66 6.79 -0.46 10.56
N SER A 67 7.00 0.07 11.76
CA SER A 67 7.29 1.49 11.96
C SER A 67 8.29 1.65 13.09
N ASP A 68 9.24 2.57 12.88
CA ASP A 68 10.18 3.01 13.92
C ASP A 68 9.59 4.16 14.76
N ASP A 69 8.39 4.63 14.41
CA ASP A 69 7.71 5.72 15.08
C ASP A 69 6.97 5.23 16.34
N ASP A 70 7.15 5.98 17.42
CA ASP A 70 6.35 5.79 18.64
C ASP A 70 4.97 6.43 18.42
N LEU A 71 3.98 5.59 18.11
CA LEU A 71 2.61 6.00 17.85
C LEU A 71 1.72 5.58 19.01
N PRO A 72 1.08 6.53 19.71
CA PRO A 72 0.15 6.20 20.79
C PRO A 72 -1.01 5.35 20.28
N VAL A 73 -1.41 4.35 21.06
CA VAL A 73 -2.63 3.57 20.83
C VAL A 73 -3.84 4.51 20.78
N GLY A 74 -4.72 4.33 19.81
CA GLY A 74 -5.85 5.19 19.54
C GLY A 74 -5.57 6.36 18.58
N SER A 75 -4.32 6.55 18.16
CA SER A 75 -3.99 7.58 17.15
C SER A 75 -4.59 7.23 15.79
N ALA A 76 -5.18 8.24 15.14
CA ALA A 76 -5.57 8.14 13.74
C ALA A 76 -4.34 8.23 12.85
N VAL A 77 -4.20 7.32 11.92
CA VAL A 77 -3.13 7.27 10.93
C VAL A 77 -3.69 6.92 9.56
N LYS A 78 -2.96 7.26 8.53
CA LYS A 78 -3.26 6.83 7.17
C LYS A 78 -2.17 5.86 6.71
N LEU A 79 -2.57 4.67 6.28
CA LEU A 79 -1.66 3.71 5.66
C LEU A 79 -1.61 3.95 4.18
N ALA A 80 -0.41 3.82 3.62
CA ALA A 80 -0.19 3.94 2.20
C ALA A 80 0.61 2.73 1.70
N ILE A 81 0.12 2.09 0.63
CA ILE A 81 0.74 0.88 0.08
C ILE A 81 0.85 1.03 -1.42
N ARG A 82 2.05 0.83 -1.96
CA ARG A 82 2.30 0.91 -3.40
C ARG A 82 1.73 -0.30 -4.14
N PRO A 83 1.16 -0.12 -5.35
CA PRO A 83 0.55 -1.20 -6.12
C PRO A 83 1.47 -2.38 -6.41
N GLU A 84 2.74 -2.13 -6.65
CA GLU A 84 3.77 -3.15 -6.92
C GLU A 84 4.19 -3.96 -5.68
N LYS A 85 3.75 -3.52 -4.49
CA LYS A 85 4.01 -4.18 -3.20
C LYS A 85 2.87 -5.09 -2.75
N ILE A 86 1.76 -5.06 -3.45
CA ILE A 86 0.58 -5.87 -3.16
C ILE A 86 0.53 -7.04 -4.15
N TYR A 87 0.40 -8.25 -3.63
CA TYR A 87 0.25 -9.48 -4.42
C TYR A 87 -1.17 -10.01 -4.30
N LEU A 88 -1.72 -10.51 -5.40
CA LEU A 88 -3.03 -11.13 -5.46
C LEU A 88 -2.88 -12.62 -5.77
N SER A 89 -3.51 -13.47 -4.96
CA SER A 89 -3.54 -14.92 -5.14
C SER A 89 -4.94 -15.47 -5.02
N ARG A 90 -5.17 -16.69 -5.58
CA ARG A 90 -6.45 -17.41 -5.45
C ARG A 90 -6.61 -18.06 -4.07
N THR A 91 -5.51 -18.37 -3.42
CA THR A 91 -5.47 -19.09 -2.16
C THR A 91 -4.75 -18.30 -1.09
N LYS A 92 -5.11 -18.56 0.16
CA LYS A 92 -4.40 -18.05 1.33
C LYS A 92 -2.98 -18.60 1.37
N ASN A 93 -2.04 -17.77 1.79
CA ASN A 93 -0.66 -18.18 2.03
C ASN A 93 -0.25 -18.14 3.51
N GLY A 94 -1.13 -17.65 4.40
CA GLY A 94 -0.87 -17.52 5.83
C GLY A 94 0.05 -16.34 6.18
N GLY A 95 0.21 -15.37 5.30
CA GLY A 95 0.98 -14.15 5.55
C GLY A 95 0.37 -13.27 6.63
N VAL A 96 1.17 -12.39 7.21
CA VAL A 96 0.76 -11.48 8.29
C VAL A 96 -0.35 -10.53 7.82
N ASN A 97 -0.17 -9.94 6.64
CA ASN A 97 -1.19 -9.13 5.99
C ASN A 97 -1.80 -9.92 4.83
N GLU A 98 -2.91 -10.57 5.12
CA GLU A 98 -3.68 -11.34 4.16
C GLU A 98 -5.15 -10.94 4.26
N ILE A 99 -5.73 -10.40 3.18
CA ILE A 99 -7.07 -9.86 3.17
C ILE A 99 -7.85 -10.43 1.99
N GLU A 100 -9.05 -10.94 2.26
CA GLU A 100 -9.97 -11.40 1.22
C GLU A 100 -10.55 -10.23 0.45
N VAL A 101 -10.55 -10.34 -0.87
CA VAL A 101 -10.99 -9.29 -1.79
C VAL A 101 -11.72 -9.86 -3.00
N VAL A 102 -12.50 -9.02 -3.65
CA VAL A 102 -13.13 -9.31 -4.95
C VAL A 102 -12.51 -8.40 -6.00
N VAL A 103 -12.24 -8.94 -7.18
CA VAL A 103 -11.73 -8.17 -8.32
C VAL A 103 -12.86 -7.32 -8.89
N GLU A 104 -12.73 -6.00 -8.76
CA GLU A 104 -13.68 -5.00 -9.28
C GLU A 104 -13.34 -4.54 -10.69
N ASP A 105 -12.06 -4.53 -11.03
CA ASP A 105 -11.58 -4.10 -12.33
C ASP A 105 -10.17 -4.66 -12.60
N LEU A 106 -9.83 -4.85 -13.86
CA LEU A 106 -8.51 -5.26 -14.27
C LEU A 106 -8.16 -4.68 -15.64
N ALA A 107 -6.90 -4.29 -15.80
CA ALA A 107 -6.35 -3.80 -17.06
C ALA A 107 -5.04 -4.54 -17.38
N TYR A 108 -5.05 -5.23 -18.50
CA TYR A 108 -3.88 -5.94 -18.99
C TYR A 108 -2.96 -5.02 -19.79
N LEU A 109 -1.70 -4.90 -19.35
CA LEU A 109 -0.70 -4.02 -19.96
C LEU A 109 0.36 -4.77 -20.79
N GLY A 110 0.21 -6.07 -20.97
CA GLY A 110 1.18 -6.92 -21.66
C GLY A 110 2.28 -7.44 -20.73
N PHE A 111 2.99 -6.59 -20.04
CA PHE A 111 4.04 -6.98 -19.07
C PHE A 111 3.53 -7.13 -17.63
N ALA A 112 2.40 -6.53 -17.34
CA ALA A 112 1.74 -6.58 -16.02
C ALA A 112 0.23 -6.49 -16.17
N THR A 113 -0.49 -6.82 -15.11
CA THR A 113 -1.91 -6.57 -14.96
C THR A 113 -2.11 -5.63 -13.79
N ASN A 114 -2.81 -4.54 -14.02
CA ASN A 114 -3.30 -3.67 -12.96
C ASN A 114 -4.65 -4.17 -12.50
N TYR A 115 -4.80 -4.39 -11.20
CA TYR A 115 -6.06 -4.76 -10.57
C TYR A 115 -6.55 -3.66 -9.65
N ARG A 116 -7.86 -3.53 -9.60
CA ARG A 116 -8.58 -2.83 -8.55
C ARG A 116 -9.47 -3.83 -7.83
N VAL A 117 -9.22 -4.01 -6.55
CA VAL A 117 -9.90 -5.01 -5.73
C VAL A 117 -10.54 -4.36 -4.51
N LYS A 118 -11.59 -4.98 -4.00
CA LYS A 118 -12.41 -4.45 -2.91
C LYS A 118 -12.62 -5.49 -1.82
N THR A 119 -12.47 -5.06 -0.57
CA THR A 119 -12.80 -5.88 0.60
C THR A 119 -14.31 -5.90 0.87
N ALA A 120 -14.76 -6.79 1.74
CA ALA A 120 -16.16 -6.84 2.18
C ALA A 120 -16.61 -5.54 2.85
N SER A 121 -15.71 -4.83 3.53
CA SER A 121 -15.98 -3.53 4.17
C SER A 121 -15.99 -2.34 3.18
N GLY A 122 -15.64 -2.58 1.91
CA GLY A 122 -15.61 -1.54 0.88
C GLY A 122 -14.26 -0.86 0.67
N GLN A 123 -13.22 -1.25 1.41
CA GLN A 123 -11.87 -0.74 1.18
C GLN A 123 -11.34 -1.19 -0.17
N MET A 124 -10.81 -0.22 -0.93
CA MET A 124 -10.25 -0.47 -2.25
C MET A 124 -8.72 -0.56 -2.19
N PHE A 125 -8.17 -1.55 -2.89
CA PHE A 125 -6.73 -1.64 -3.16
C PHE A 125 -6.48 -1.62 -4.67
N LYS A 126 -5.43 -0.90 -5.05
CA LYS A 126 -4.87 -0.91 -6.41
C LYS A 126 -3.57 -1.71 -6.36
N LEU A 127 -3.42 -2.66 -7.25
CA LEU A 127 -2.20 -3.45 -7.34
C LEU A 127 -1.75 -3.64 -8.78
N GLN A 128 -0.45 -3.78 -8.96
CA GLN A 128 0.18 -4.08 -10.23
C GLN A 128 0.98 -5.36 -10.10
N GLN A 129 0.54 -6.39 -10.80
CA GLN A 129 1.17 -7.70 -10.76
C GLN A 129 1.81 -8.02 -12.11
N GLN A 130 3.13 -8.25 -12.08
CA GLN A 130 3.82 -8.73 -13.26
C GLN A 130 3.35 -10.15 -13.59
N GLN A 131 3.17 -10.42 -14.88
CA GLN A 131 2.93 -11.79 -15.32
C GLN A 131 4.19 -12.63 -15.08
N ARG A 132 4.16 -13.39 -13.99
CA ARG A 132 5.07 -14.52 -13.88
C ARG A 132 4.45 -15.68 -14.65
N ARG A 133 5.27 -16.55 -15.22
CA ARG A 133 4.85 -17.88 -15.69
C ARG A 133 4.47 -18.74 -14.45
N SER A 134 3.46 -18.28 -13.73
CA SER A 134 2.88 -18.99 -12.59
C SER A 134 1.88 -20.01 -13.13
N LEU A 135 1.84 -21.16 -12.51
CA LEU A 135 0.86 -22.22 -12.78
C LEU A 135 -0.58 -21.78 -12.46
N ASP A 136 -0.73 -20.65 -11.76
CA ASP A 136 -2.04 -20.12 -11.38
C ASP A 136 -2.54 -19.15 -12.44
N ALA A 137 -3.71 -19.46 -12.99
CA ALA A 137 -4.41 -18.57 -13.91
C ALA A 137 -4.71 -17.22 -13.22
N PRO A 138 -4.53 -16.09 -13.92
CA PRO A 138 -4.86 -14.78 -13.36
C PRO A 138 -6.33 -14.71 -12.93
N LEU A 139 -6.61 -13.95 -11.88
CA LEU A 139 -7.98 -13.71 -11.43
C LEU A 139 -8.69 -12.81 -12.42
N SER A 140 -9.96 -13.14 -12.69
CA SER A 140 -10.84 -12.38 -13.57
C SER A 140 -11.79 -11.49 -12.77
N TRP A 141 -12.48 -10.61 -13.47
CA TRP A 141 -13.49 -9.73 -12.89
C TRP A 141 -14.54 -10.51 -12.09
N GLY A 142 -14.86 -10.04 -10.90
CA GLY A 142 -15.83 -10.65 -9.99
C GLY A 142 -15.33 -11.86 -9.21
N GLU A 143 -14.12 -12.37 -9.48
CA GLU A 143 -13.54 -13.48 -8.73
C GLU A 143 -13.02 -13.01 -7.36
N THR A 144 -13.12 -13.89 -6.38
CA THR A 144 -12.58 -13.71 -5.03
C THR A 144 -11.13 -14.20 -4.99
N GLY A 145 -10.29 -13.42 -4.32
CA GLY A 145 -8.89 -13.75 -4.07
C GLY A 145 -8.42 -13.15 -2.76
N TYR A 146 -7.11 -13.18 -2.55
CA TYR A 146 -6.47 -12.68 -1.35
C TYR A 146 -5.32 -11.75 -1.72
N VAL A 147 -5.31 -10.54 -1.16
CA VAL A 147 -4.17 -9.65 -1.26
C VAL A 147 -3.20 -9.91 -0.12
N HIS A 148 -1.92 -9.86 -0.43
CA HIS A 148 -0.81 -10.05 0.49
C HIS A 148 0.19 -8.92 0.33
N PHE A 149 0.69 -8.40 1.44
CA PHE A 149 1.78 -7.41 1.46
C PHE A 149 2.59 -7.50 2.74
N ASP A 150 3.86 -7.16 2.64
CA ASP A 150 4.78 -7.20 3.78
C ASP A 150 4.50 -6.01 4.71
N PRO A 151 4.56 -6.18 6.04
CA PRO A 151 4.49 -5.07 6.99
C PRO A 151 5.53 -3.97 6.73
N GLN A 152 6.68 -4.29 6.18
CA GLN A 152 7.73 -3.32 5.83
C GLN A 152 7.38 -2.46 4.61
N ASP A 153 6.44 -2.90 3.78
CA ASP A 153 5.98 -2.17 2.60
C ASP A 153 4.79 -1.25 2.89
N VAL A 154 4.28 -1.27 4.11
CA VAL A 154 3.21 -0.39 4.59
C VAL A 154 3.83 0.90 5.12
N ILE A 155 3.50 2.02 4.48
CA ILE A 155 3.92 3.35 4.90
C ILE A 155 2.88 3.89 5.88
N VAL A 156 3.31 4.34 7.05
CA VAL A 156 2.42 4.94 8.05
C VAL A 156 2.56 6.46 7.98
N LEU A 157 1.45 7.16 7.72
CA LEU A 157 1.38 8.61 7.61
C LEU A 157 0.53 9.17 8.76
N LYS A 158 0.94 10.35 9.26
CA LYS A 158 0.32 11.00 10.42
C LYS A 158 -0.58 12.18 10.05
N ASP A 159 -0.79 12.38 8.74
CA ASP A 159 -1.61 13.48 8.21
C ASP A 159 -3.07 13.12 7.96
#